data_90f0fd9d6a43020384338d09012e1061
#
_entry.id   90f0fd9d6a43020384338d09012e1061
#
_cell.length_a   1.000
_cell.length_b   1.000
_cell.length_c   1.000
_cell.angle_alpha   90.00
_cell.angle_beta   90.00
_cell.angle_gamma   90.00
#
_symmetry.space_group_name_H-M   'P 1'
#
loop_
_entity.id
_entity.type
_entity.pdbx_description
1 polymer ?
#
loop_
_entity_poly.entity_id
_entity_poly.type
_entity_poly.pdbx_seq_one_letter_code
_entity_poly.pdbx_strand_id
1 'polypeptide(L)'
;MHHATPGGRGAPGDGLWTEDAGVPLLAMSADCLPIAVARTGSEPRGLAVLHAGWRGLSQGIVQAGVAALGPGEKAAVIGPAIGPCCYEVGTEVSGRFDADLTHDGKLDLWSAAERALRAAGVERVDRLDLCTRDHPELFFSHRRDGRARGVQGVIGAVA
;
A
#
# COMPACT_ATOMS: atom_id res chain seq x y z
N MET A 1 -0.71 -10.88 -6.14
CA MET A 1 -1.90 -10.97 -5.24
C MET A 1 -2.21 -12.41 -4.95
N HIS A 2 -2.48 -12.73 -3.69
CA HIS A 2 -2.87 -14.08 -3.27
C HIS A 2 -4.21 -14.03 -2.54
N HIS A 3 -5.09 -14.98 -2.81
CA HIS A 3 -6.32 -15.17 -2.07
C HIS A 3 -6.02 -15.81 -0.71
N ALA A 4 -6.45 -15.17 0.36
CA ALA A 4 -6.31 -15.70 1.72
C ALA A 4 -7.59 -16.41 2.13
N THR A 5 -7.45 -17.60 2.70
CA THR A 5 -8.54 -18.44 3.17
C THR A 5 -8.38 -18.79 4.66
N PRO A 6 -9.44 -19.17 5.38
CA PRO A 6 -9.35 -19.58 6.77
C PRO A 6 -8.29 -20.68 6.98
N GLY A 7 -7.38 -20.45 7.95
CA GLY A 7 -6.29 -21.38 8.27
C GLY A 7 -5.17 -21.48 7.24
N GLY A 8 -5.27 -20.76 6.11
CA GLY A 8 -4.22 -20.69 5.10
C GLY A 8 -3.04 -19.84 5.57
N ARG A 9 -1.82 -20.22 5.15
CA ARG A 9 -0.64 -19.37 5.28
C ARG A 9 -0.44 -18.59 3.98
N GLY A 10 -0.09 -17.31 4.10
CA GLY A 10 0.16 -16.47 2.93
C GLY A 10 1.28 -17.03 2.06
N ALA A 11 1.08 -17.04 0.75
CA ALA A 11 2.14 -17.28 -0.22
C ALA A 11 3.06 -16.05 -0.32
N PRO A 12 4.32 -16.22 -0.75
CA PRO A 12 5.21 -15.08 -1.01
C PRO A 12 4.60 -14.11 -2.02
N GLY A 13 4.57 -12.81 -1.67
CA GLY A 13 4.03 -11.76 -2.53
C GLY A 13 3.71 -10.50 -1.75
N ASP A 14 3.40 -9.43 -2.49
CA ASP A 14 3.20 -8.09 -1.93
C ASP A 14 1.72 -7.73 -1.70
N GLY A 15 0.79 -8.68 -1.86
CA GLY A 15 -0.62 -8.40 -1.61
C GLY A 15 -1.45 -9.65 -1.34
N LEU A 16 -2.38 -9.51 -0.41
CA LEU A 16 -3.38 -10.50 -0.01
C LEU A 16 -4.77 -9.92 -0.21
N TRP A 17 -5.75 -10.76 -0.52
CA TRP A 17 -7.14 -10.38 -0.58
C TRP A 17 -8.03 -11.52 -0.09
N THR A 18 -9.24 -11.18 0.38
CA THR A 18 -10.25 -12.16 0.80
C THR A 18 -11.66 -11.57 0.72
N GLU A 19 -12.65 -12.44 0.57
CA GLU A 19 -14.07 -12.17 0.80
C GLU A 19 -14.58 -12.92 2.03
N ASP A 20 -13.75 -13.80 2.61
CA ASP A 20 -14.12 -14.61 3.76
C ASP A 20 -14.13 -13.76 5.04
N ALA A 21 -15.27 -13.75 5.74
CA ALA A 21 -15.42 -13.05 7.01
C ALA A 21 -14.45 -13.61 8.07
N GLY A 22 -13.89 -12.73 8.89
CA GLY A 22 -13.01 -13.09 9.99
C GLY A 22 -11.60 -13.53 9.59
N VAL A 23 -11.24 -13.56 8.30
CA VAL A 23 -9.87 -13.85 7.84
C VAL A 23 -9.01 -12.60 7.95
N PRO A 24 -8.00 -12.55 8.85
CA PRO A 24 -7.14 -11.39 9.00
C PRO A 24 -6.11 -11.35 7.87
N LEU A 25 -5.97 -10.20 7.24
CA LEU A 25 -4.92 -9.89 6.28
C LEU A 25 -3.91 -8.92 6.91
N LEU A 26 -2.62 -9.15 6.68
CA LEU A 26 -1.53 -8.32 7.18
C LEU A 26 -0.55 -8.01 6.07
N ALA A 27 -0.25 -6.72 5.87
CA ALA A 27 0.89 -6.25 5.09
C ALA A 27 1.84 -5.48 6.00
N MET A 28 3.11 -5.90 6.01
CA MET A 28 4.17 -5.31 6.83
C MET A 28 5.10 -4.46 5.98
N SER A 29 5.57 -3.34 6.55
CA SER A 29 6.49 -2.44 5.87
C SER A 29 7.44 -1.74 6.84
N ALA A 30 8.47 -1.12 6.30
CA ALA A 30 9.25 -0.04 6.90
C ALA A 30 9.67 0.86 5.72
N ASP A 31 9.00 1.99 5.56
CA ASP A 31 9.05 2.97 4.48
C ASP A 31 8.12 2.71 3.29
N CYS A 32 7.91 1.46 2.85
CA CYS A 32 6.95 1.19 1.79
C CYS A 32 5.51 1.45 2.28
N LEU A 33 4.62 1.77 1.34
CA LEU A 33 3.21 2.05 1.64
C LEU A 33 2.46 0.78 2.03
N PRO A 34 1.85 0.70 3.23
CA PRO A 34 0.82 -0.25 3.52
C PRO A 34 -0.52 0.32 3.02
N ILE A 35 -1.21 -0.40 2.14
CA ILE A 35 -2.48 0.05 1.56
C ILE A 35 -3.54 -1.00 1.87
N ALA A 36 -4.71 -0.56 2.35
CA ALA A 36 -5.89 -1.39 2.43
C ALA A 36 -6.95 -0.88 1.44
N VAL A 37 -7.56 -1.79 0.69
CA VAL A 37 -8.67 -1.50 -0.22
C VAL A 37 -9.84 -2.38 0.16
N ALA A 38 -10.98 -1.77 0.45
CA ALA A 38 -12.20 -2.48 0.76
C ALA A 38 -13.22 -2.31 -0.37
N ARG A 39 -13.88 -3.40 -0.78
CA ARG A 39 -15.12 -3.30 -1.53
C ARG A 39 -16.23 -2.97 -0.53
N THR A 40 -16.84 -1.79 -0.73
CA THR A 40 -17.92 -1.24 0.07
C THR A 40 -19.25 -1.37 -0.70
N GLY A 41 -20.36 -1.15 -0.08
CA GLY A 41 -21.67 -1.25 -0.74
C GLY A 41 -22.35 -2.61 -0.52
N SER A 42 -23.08 -3.10 -1.53
CA SER A 42 -23.81 -4.37 -1.44
C SER A 42 -22.89 -5.59 -1.42
N GLU A 43 -23.29 -6.64 -0.74
CA GLU A 43 -22.61 -7.94 -0.66
C GLU A 43 -22.22 -8.51 -2.06
N PRO A 44 -21.14 -9.29 -2.14
CA PRO A 44 -20.23 -9.66 -1.05
C PRO A 44 -19.21 -8.57 -0.75
N ARG A 45 -18.86 -8.40 0.52
CA ARG A 45 -17.75 -7.52 0.94
C ARG A 45 -16.42 -8.15 0.57
N GLY A 46 -15.37 -7.34 0.47
CA GLY A 46 -14.03 -7.85 0.20
C GLY A 46 -12.97 -6.88 0.71
N LEU A 47 -11.81 -7.42 1.05
CA LEU A 47 -10.66 -6.66 1.52
C LEU A 47 -9.41 -7.11 0.80
N ALA A 48 -8.59 -6.16 0.38
CA ALA A 48 -7.22 -6.38 -0.05
C ALA A 48 -6.26 -5.56 0.80
N VAL A 49 -5.13 -6.13 1.19
CA VAL A 49 -4.01 -5.41 1.81
C VAL A 49 -2.76 -5.57 0.96
N LEU A 50 -2.05 -4.47 0.75
CA LEU A 50 -0.95 -4.37 -0.19
C LEU A 50 0.28 -3.79 0.50
N HIS A 51 1.44 -4.36 0.22
CA HIS A 51 2.74 -3.75 0.44
C HIS A 51 3.17 -3.09 -0.87
N ALA A 52 3.21 -1.76 -0.90
CA ALA A 52 3.46 -1.00 -2.12
C ALA A 52 4.71 -0.13 -2.00
N GLY A 53 5.87 -0.72 -2.25
CA GLY A 53 7.09 0.04 -2.53
C GLY A 53 7.10 0.54 -3.98
N TRP A 54 8.12 1.32 -4.37
CA TRP A 54 8.22 1.86 -5.73
C TRP A 54 8.16 0.79 -6.83
N ARG A 55 8.74 -0.41 -6.58
CA ARG A 55 8.67 -1.53 -7.53
C ARG A 55 7.25 -2.04 -7.69
N GLY A 56 6.58 -2.30 -6.57
CA GLY A 56 5.19 -2.77 -6.58
C GLY A 56 4.25 -1.78 -7.26
N LEU A 57 4.38 -0.47 -6.94
CA LEU A 57 3.59 0.58 -7.59
C LEU A 57 3.84 0.65 -9.09
N SER A 58 5.10 0.69 -9.52
CA SER A 58 5.44 0.75 -10.95
C SER A 58 5.09 -0.52 -11.74
N GLN A 59 4.85 -1.63 -11.03
CA GLN A 59 4.44 -2.92 -11.62
C GLN A 59 2.94 -3.20 -11.46
N GLY A 60 2.15 -2.25 -10.96
CA GLY A 60 0.70 -2.34 -10.92
C GLY A 60 0.12 -3.15 -9.75
N ILE A 61 0.78 -3.17 -8.57
CA ILE A 61 0.23 -3.87 -7.38
C ILE A 61 -1.13 -3.32 -6.96
N VAL A 62 -1.35 -2.01 -7.12
CA VAL A 62 -2.63 -1.35 -6.82
C VAL A 62 -3.72 -1.84 -7.76
N GLN A 63 -3.46 -1.83 -9.07
CA GLN A 63 -4.39 -2.31 -10.08
C GLN A 63 -4.75 -3.79 -9.84
N ALA A 64 -3.74 -4.61 -9.52
CA ALA A 64 -3.94 -6.03 -9.22
C ALA A 64 -4.80 -6.22 -7.94
N GLY A 65 -4.59 -5.40 -6.90
CA GLY A 65 -5.38 -5.43 -5.67
C GLY A 65 -6.83 -5.04 -5.88
N VAL A 66 -7.07 -3.95 -6.62
CA VAL A 66 -8.42 -3.48 -6.96
C VAL A 66 -9.15 -4.49 -7.84
N ALA A 67 -8.46 -5.05 -8.85
CA ALA A 67 -9.04 -6.06 -9.76
C ALA A 67 -9.41 -7.36 -9.02
N ALA A 68 -8.62 -7.79 -8.04
CA ALA A 68 -8.89 -8.99 -7.26
C ALA A 68 -10.20 -8.91 -6.46
N LEU A 69 -10.64 -7.69 -6.09
CA LEU A 69 -11.90 -7.45 -5.41
C LEU A 69 -13.13 -7.47 -6.35
N GLY A 70 -12.92 -7.55 -7.66
CA GLY A 70 -14.02 -7.56 -8.64
C GLY A 70 -14.79 -6.22 -8.72
N PRO A 71 -15.99 -6.24 -9.30
CA PRO A 71 -16.82 -5.04 -9.45
C PRO A 71 -17.39 -4.55 -8.11
N GLY A 72 -17.86 -3.31 -8.07
CA GLY A 72 -18.51 -2.64 -6.93
C GLY A 72 -17.69 -1.45 -6.42
N GLU A 73 -18.35 -0.62 -5.62
CA GLU A 73 -17.76 0.56 -4.98
C GLU A 73 -16.58 0.18 -4.10
N LYS A 74 -15.55 1.03 -4.09
CA LYS A 74 -14.33 0.78 -3.32
C LYS A 74 -13.87 2.02 -2.57
N ALA A 75 -13.37 1.76 -1.37
CA ALA A 75 -12.65 2.74 -0.58
C ALA A 75 -11.27 2.20 -0.23
N ALA A 76 -10.30 3.09 -0.10
CA ALA A 76 -8.94 2.72 0.28
C ALA A 76 -8.38 3.65 1.35
N VAL A 77 -7.44 3.11 2.13
CA VAL A 77 -6.59 3.88 3.02
C VAL A 77 -5.13 3.60 2.69
N ILE A 78 -4.34 4.67 2.59
CA ILE A 78 -2.89 4.64 2.46
C ILE A 78 -2.31 4.97 3.84
N GLY A 79 -1.60 4.02 4.42
CA GLY A 79 -0.96 4.17 5.73
C GLY A 79 0.38 4.90 5.68
N PRO A 80 1.02 5.09 6.85
CA PRO A 80 2.30 5.78 6.98
C PRO A 80 3.41 5.12 6.15
N ALA A 81 4.20 5.94 5.48
CA ALA A 81 5.31 5.51 4.64
C ALA A 81 6.38 6.61 4.57
N ILE A 82 7.51 6.35 3.94
CA ILE A 82 8.49 7.41 3.70
C ILE A 82 7.89 8.48 2.79
N GLY A 83 7.92 9.72 3.25
CA GLY A 83 7.32 10.85 2.55
C GLY A 83 8.25 11.51 1.54
N PRO A 84 7.69 12.44 0.71
CA PRO A 84 8.48 13.20 -0.26
C PRO A 84 9.50 14.14 0.38
N CYS A 85 9.40 14.40 1.68
CA CYS A 85 10.45 15.09 2.44
C CYS A 85 11.77 14.32 2.50
N CYS A 86 11.71 12.97 2.44
CA CYS A 86 12.80 12.08 2.81
C CYS A 86 13.14 11.01 1.78
N TYR A 87 12.28 10.77 0.77
CA TYR A 87 12.44 9.66 -0.16
C TYR A 87 13.29 10.04 -1.38
N GLU A 88 14.57 10.23 -1.17
CA GLU A 88 15.54 10.42 -2.26
C GLU A 88 15.65 9.17 -3.12
N VAL A 89 15.62 9.35 -4.44
CA VAL A 89 15.67 8.27 -5.43
C VAL A 89 16.58 8.66 -6.61
N GLY A 90 17.17 7.65 -7.25
CA GLY A 90 17.89 7.82 -8.50
C GLY A 90 16.95 7.87 -9.71
N THR A 91 17.50 8.20 -10.86
CA THR A 91 16.78 8.34 -12.13
C THR A 91 16.15 7.02 -12.59
N GLU A 92 16.72 5.88 -12.21
CA GLU A 92 16.20 4.54 -12.49
C GLU A 92 14.85 4.27 -11.77
N VAL A 93 14.59 5.01 -10.69
CA VAL A 93 13.31 4.96 -9.96
C VAL A 93 12.37 6.06 -10.44
N SER A 94 12.84 7.34 -10.42
CA SER A 94 12.00 8.48 -10.79
C SER A 94 11.48 8.38 -12.23
N GLY A 95 12.27 7.85 -13.16
CA GLY A 95 11.84 7.64 -14.55
C GLY A 95 10.74 6.60 -14.77
N ARG A 96 10.25 5.94 -13.69
CA ARG A 96 9.10 5.01 -13.72
C ARG A 96 7.79 5.66 -13.28
N PHE A 97 7.82 6.92 -12.91
CA PHE A 97 6.69 7.69 -12.42
C PHE A 97 6.54 8.97 -13.23
N ASP A 98 5.37 9.59 -13.17
CA ASP A 98 5.13 10.88 -13.81
C ASP A 98 6.08 11.94 -13.23
N ALA A 99 6.59 12.81 -14.08
CA ALA A 99 7.64 13.78 -13.71
C ALA A 99 7.24 14.70 -12.54
N ASP A 100 5.95 15.02 -12.43
CA ASP A 100 5.40 15.87 -11.36
C ASP A 100 5.33 15.20 -9.98
N LEU A 101 5.66 13.90 -9.90
CA LEU A 101 5.79 13.16 -8.64
C LEU A 101 7.21 13.19 -8.07
N THR A 102 8.17 13.82 -8.76
CA THR A 102 9.55 13.91 -8.29
C THR A 102 9.99 15.35 -8.23
N HIS A 103 10.36 15.83 -7.04
CA HIS A 103 10.86 17.17 -6.78
C HIS A 103 12.20 17.08 -6.06
N ASP A 104 13.21 17.81 -6.56
CA ASP A 104 14.56 17.83 -5.98
C ASP A 104 15.15 16.42 -5.70
N GLY A 105 14.93 15.48 -6.64
CA GLY A 105 15.39 14.09 -6.51
C GLY A 105 14.62 13.24 -5.50
N LYS A 106 13.49 13.72 -4.98
CA LYS A 106 12.63 13.00 -4.01
C LYS A 106 11.30 12.64 -4.63
N LEU A 107 10.91 11.36 -4.46
CA LEU A 107 9.68 10.81 -5.01
C LEU A 107 8.53 10.88 -4.01
N ASP A 108 7.38 11.40 -4.45
CA ASP A 108 6.12 11.35 -3.71
C ASP A 108 5.38 10.03 -3.99
N LEU A 109 5.68 9.01 -3.19
CA LEU A 109 5.00 7.72 -3.26
C LEU A 109 3.54 7.81 -2.82
N TRP A 110 3.20 8.73 -1.91
CA TRP A 110 1.83 8.88 -1.42
C TRP A 110 0.90 9.31 -2.56
N SER A 111 1.29 10.36 -3.28
CA SER A 111 0.54 10.85 -4.43
C SER A 111 0.55 9.86 -5.60
N ALA A 112 1.65 9.13 -5.81
CA ALA A 112 1.71 8.06 -6.82
C ALA A 112 0.69 6.96 -6.53
N ALA A 113 0.58 6.51 -5.27
CA ALA A 113 -0.37 5.47 -4.86
C ALA A 113 -1.82 5.96 -4.94
N GLU A 114 -2.10 7.18 -4.48
CA GLU A 114 -3.45 7.77 -4.60
C GLU A 114 -3.88 7.87 -6.06
N ARG A 115 -3.00 8.38 -6.93
CA ARG A 115 -3.26 8.46 -8.38
C ARG A 115 -3.57 7.09 -8.97
N ALA A 116 -2.79 6.06 -8.61
CA ALA A 116 -3.00 4.69 -9.06
C ALA A 116 -4.33 4.10 -8.57
N LEU A 117 -4.73 4.36 -7.30
CA LEU A 117 -6.02 3.93 -6.75
C LEU A 117 -7.19 4.58 -7.48
N ARG A 118 -7.15 5.90 -7.67
CA ARG A 118 -8.21 6.63 -8.38
C ARG A 118 -8.31 6.20 -9.85
N ALA A 119 -7.19 6.01 -10.53
CA ALA A 119 -7.17 5.48 -11.90
C ALA A 119 -7.72 4.05 -12.00
N ALA A 120 -7.60 3.25 -10.93
CA ALA A 120 -8.20 1.92 -10.84
C ALA A 120 -9.69 1.94 -10.44
N GLY A 121 -10.31 3.11 -10.27
CA GLY A 121 -11.74 3.27 -9.96
C GLY A 121 -12.07 3.21 -8.46
N VAL A 122 -11.12 3.53 -7.59
CA VAL A 122 -11.40 3.68 -6.15
C VAL A 122 -11.95 5.08 -5.89
N GLU A 123 -13.19 5.17 -5.43
CA GLU A 123 -13.92 6.45 -5.29
C GLU A 123 -13.47 7.25 -4.06
N ARG A 124 -13.20 6.57 -2.95
CA ARG A 124 -12.73 7.20 -1.72
C ARG A 124 -11.32 6.70 -1.36
N VAL A 125 -10.38 7.63 -1.27
CA VAL A 125 -9.01 7.37 -0.83
C VAL A 125 -8.68 8.30 0.33
N ASP A 126 -8.43 7.72 1.50
CA ASP A 126 -7.96 8.42 2.68
C ASP A 126 -6.44 8.19 2.81
N ARG A 127 -5.68 9.20 3.26
CA ARG A 127 -4.23 9.13 3.42
C ARG A 127 -3.82 9.54 4.83
N LEU A 128 -2.83 8.80 5.36
CA LEU A 128 -2.11 9.20 6.55
C LEU A 128 -0.72 9.69 6.11
N ASP A 129 -0.61 10.99 5.89
CA ASP A 129 0.60 11.64 5.39
C ASP A 129 1.65 11.81 6.52
N LEU A 130 2.03 10.69 7.14
CA LEU A 130 3.04 10.61 8.19
C LEU A 130 4.29 9.91 7.65
N CYS A 131 5.39 10.66 7.62
CA CYS A 131 6.67 10.15 7.13
C CYS A 131 7.32 9.22 8.17
N THR A 132 7.53 7.95 7.81
CA THR A 132 8.14 6.96 8.70
C THR A 132 9.58 7.31 9.10
N ARG A 133 10.33 8.00 8.23
CA ARG A 133 11.70 8.43 8.52
C ARG A 133 11.74 9.62 9.48
N ASP A 134 10.78 10.55 9.38
CA ASP A 134 10.72 11.78 10.18
C ASP A 134 10.14 11.57 11.58
N HIS A 135 9.41 10.47 11.79
CA HIS A 135 8.76 10.15 13.05
C HIS A 135 9.34 8.88 13.69
N PRO A 136 10.60 8.93 14.20
CA PRO A 136 11.26 7.77 14.79
C PRO A 136 10.58 7.26 16.07
N GLU A 137 9.83 8.09 16.75
CA GLU A 137 9.06 7.77 17.95
C GLU A 137 7.80 6.93 17.65
N LEU A 138 7.32 6.94 16.39
CA LEU A 138 6.11 6.25 15.96
C LEU A 138 6.40 5.07 15.04
N PHE A 139 7.44 5.17 14.20
CA PHE A 139 7.63 4.24 13.09
C PHE A 139 9.05 3.73 12.94
N PHE A 140 9.16 2.50 12.46
CA PHE A 140 10.40 1.95 11.92
C PHE A 140 10.64 2.46 10.49
N SER A 141 11.91 2.70 10.15
CA SER A 141 12.30 3.16 8.82
C SER A 141 13.52 2.40 8.30
N HIS A 142 13.38 1.80 7.14
CA HIS A 142 14.52 1.15 6.47
C HIS A 142 15.58 2.17 6.06
N ARG A 143 15.16 3.32 5.59
CA ARG A 143 16.04 4.39 5.11
C ARG A 143 16.86 5.00 6.25
N ARG A 144 16.28 5.08 7.46
CA ARG A 144 16.94 5.58 8.66
C ARG A 144 17.79 4.50 9.33
N ASP A 145 17.22 3.31 9.55
CA ASP A 145 17.75 2.31 10.50
C ASP A 145 18.41 1.11 9.80
N GLY A 146 18.32 1.04 8.47
CA GLY A 146 18.92 -0.04 7.70
C GLY A 146 18.28 -1.42 7.97
N ARG A 147 19.09 -2.48 7.99
CA ARG A 147 18.61 -3.86 8.14
C ARG A 147 18.21 -4.23 9.58
N ALA A 148 18.69 -3.50 10.57
CA ALA A 148 18.44 -3.78 12.00
C ALA A 148 17.08 -3.27 12.50
N ARG A 149 16.23 -2.76 11.59
CA ARG A 149 14.92 -2.19 11.90
C ARG A 149 13.87 -3.24 12.26
N GLY A 150 12.87 -2.81 13.04
CA GLY A 150 11.57 -3.48 13.09
C GLY A 150 10.68 -3.19 11.87
N VAL A 151 9.42 -3.55 11.97
CA VAL A 151 8.40 -3.28 10.94
C VAL A 151 7.09 -2.83 11.59
N GLN A 152 6.29 -2.08 10.87
CA GLN A 152 4.88 -1.80 11.13
C GLN A 152 4.04 -2.35 9.98
N GLY A 153 2.73 -2.26 10.08
CA GLY A 153 1.88 -2.75 9.01
C GLY A 153 0.42 -2.35 9.16
N VAL A 154 -0.35 -2.71 8.15
CA VAL A 154 -1.81 -2.64 8.19
C VAL A 154 -2.37 -4.03 8.37
N ILE A 155 -3.34 -4.15 9.26
CA ILE A 155 -4.12 -5.36 9.47
C ILE A 155 -5.59 -5.03 9.27
N GLY A 156 -6.33 -5.95 8.64
CA GLY A 156 -7.77 -5.83 8.48
C GLY A 156 -8.42 -7.18 8.26
N ALA A 157 -9.73 -7.22 8.48
CA ALA A 157 -10.57 -8.38 8.20
C ALA A 157 -11.93 -7.91 7.68
N VAL A 158 -12.59 -8.77 6.90
CA VAL A 158 -14.01 -8.60 6.56
C VAL A 158 -14.83 -9.01 7.78
N ALA A 159 -15.77 -8.16 8.18
CA ALA A 159 -16.70 -8.43 9.26
C ALA A 159 -17.97 -9.16 8.76
#